data_b2a60ed323416cd02abba2301ebe26aa
#
_entry.id   b2a60ed323416cd02abba2301ebe26aa
#
_cell.length_a   1.000
_cell.length_b   1.000
_cell.length_c   1.000
_cell.angle_alpha   90.00
_cell.angle_beta   90.00
_cell.angle_gamma   90.00
#
_symmetry.space_group_name_H-M   'P 1'
#
loop_
_entity.id
_entity.type
_entity.pdbx_description
1 polymer ?
#
loop_
_entity_poly.entity_id
_entity_poly.type
_entity_poly.pdbx_seq_one_letter_code
_entity_poly.pdbx_strand_id
1 'polypeptide(L)'
;MIPLLLVDDDPDMLDLMQLAFKDAGNFDITACLDARDAVEVLKRRPIAVVISDYRMPVMNGGIFVRAARDTGYDGLFIIYSGRGKDPLIDQARRDGADAYIPRSGDFKKELASIKSLIYDRATFPVALPGENTTF
;
A
#
# COMPACT_ATOMS: atom_id res chain seq x y z
N MET A 1 -10.40 -14.33 4.53
CA MET A 1 -9.59 -13.17 4.98
C MET A 1 -8.92 -12.53 3.78
N ILE A 2 -8.70 -11.24 3.83
CA ILE A 2 -8.05 -10.49 2.76
C ILE A 2 -6.54 -10.56 2.97
N PRO A 3 -5.79 -11.18 2.04
CA PRO A 3 -4.32 -11.24 2.17
C PRO A 3 -3.73 -9.84 1.94
N LEU A 4 -3.09 -9.30 2.95
CA LEU A 4 -2.57 -7.94 3.00
C LEU A 4 -1.06 -7.96 3.22
N LEU A 5 -0.32 -7.25 2.38
CA LEU A 5 1.13 -7.09 2.51
C LEU A 5 1.44 -5.65 2.90
N LEU A 6 2.07 -5.48 4.04
CA LEU A 6 2.52 -4.18 4.55
C LEU A 6 4.03 -4.07 4.38
N VAL A 7 4.49 -2.98 3.80
CA VAL A 7 5.91 -2.76 3.53
C VAL A 7 6.31 -1.36 3.99
N ASP A 8 7.18 -1.28 4.97
CA ASP A 8 7.68 -0.02 5.52
C ASP A 8 9.00 -0.31 6.21
N ASP A 9 10.01 0.52 6.00
CA ASP A 9 11.30 0.35 6.64
C ASP A 9 11.32 0.82 8.09
N ASP A 10 10.25 1.48 8.56
CA ASP A 10 10.08 1.90 9.94
C ASP A 10 9.33 0.81 10.71
N PRO A 11 10.00 0.09 11.65
CA PRO A 11 9.35 -0.97 12.40
C PRO A 11 8.20 -0.47 13.28
N ASP A 12 8.28 0.75 13.77
CA ASP A 12 7.20 1.31 14.60
C ASP A 12 5.93 1.53 13.78
N MET A 13 6.07 2.01 12.55
CA MET A 13 4.94 2.17 11.65
C MET A 13 4.34 0.82 11.27
N LEU A 14 5.17 -0.17 10.99
CA LEU A 14 4.68 -1.53 10.71
C LEU A 14 3.89 -2.09 11.88
N ASP A 15 4.39 -1.93 13.10
CA ASP A 15 3.70 -2.41 14.29
C ASP A 15 2.33 -1.74 14.43
N LEU A 16 2.28 -0.43 14.23
CA LEU A 16 1.04 0.34 14.32
C LEU A 16 0.03 -0.13 13.29
N MET A 17 0.46 -0.31 12.04
CA MET A 17 -0.42 -0.75 10.97
C MET A 17 -0.89 -2.18 11.17
N GLN A 18 -0.01 -3.08 11.61
CA GLN A 18 -0.39 -4.45 11.90
C GLN A 18 -1.47 -4.50 12.98
N LEU A 19 -1.30 -3.73 14.04
CA LEU A 19 -2.29 -3.68 15.12
C LEU A 19 -3.64 -3.17 14.60
N ALA A 20 -3.63 -2.11 13.81
CA ALA A 20 -4.85 -1.51 13.28
C ALA A 20 -5.61 -2.45 12.35
N PHE A 21 -4.92 -3.16 11.47
CA PHE A 21 -5.57 -4.10 10.57
C PHE A 21 -5.96 -5.40 11.27
N LYS A 22 -5.22 -5.80 12.27
CA LYS A 22 -5.58 -6.97 13.10
C LYS A 22 -6.90 -6.72 13.85
N ASP A 23 -7.08 -5.51 14.36
CA ASP A 23 -8.33 -5.14 15.04
C ASP A 23 -9.53 -5.19 14.10
N ALA A 24 -9.33 -4.92 12.82
CA ALA A 24 -10.42 -5.02 11.84
C ALA A 24 -10.89 -6.46 11.63
N GLY A 25 -10.05 -7.45 11.91
CA GLY A 25 -10.45 -8.85 12.06
C GLY A 25 -10.56 -9.69 10.80
N ASN A 26 -10.46 -9.09 9.61
CA ASN A 26 -10.66 -9.83 8.36
C ASN A 26 -9.45 -9.77 7.42
N PHE A 27 -8.27 -9.53 7.95
CA PHE A 27 -7.04 -9.46 7.17
C PHE A 27 -6.06 -10.55 7.56
N ASP A 28 -5.45 -11.15 6.55
CA ASP A 28 -4.30 -12.05 6.72
C ASP A 28 -3.05 -11.23 6.40
N ILE A 29 -2.32 -10.83 7.44
CA ILE A 29 -1.30 -9.80 7.34
C ILE A 29 0.09 -10.41 7.21
N THR A 30 0.84 -9.96 6.22
CA THR A 30 2.28 -10.18 6.11
C THR A 30 2.95 -8.81 6.14
N ALA A 31 4.02 -8.67 6.92
CA ALA A 31 4.75 -7.41 7.05
C ALA A 31 6.20 -7.61 6.68
N CYS A 32 6.75 -6.68 5.90
CA CYS A 32 8.15 -6.68 5.48
C CYS A 32 8.76 -5.31 5.75
N LEU A 33 9.98 -5.31 6.30
CA LEU A 33 10.77 -4.10 6.49
C LEU A 33 11.51 -3.67 5.22
N ASP A 34 11.61 -4.58 4.25
CA ASP A 34 12.38 -4.38 3.02
C ASP A 34 11.52 -4.77 1.82
N ALA A 35 11.48 -3.89 0.83
CA ALA A 35 10.71 -4.12 -0.39
C ALA A 35 11.20 -5.34 -1.19
N ARG A 36 12.48 -5.68 -1.08
CA ARG A 36 13.01 -6.88 -1.75
C ARG A 36 12.37 -8.15 -1.22
N ASP A 37 12.20 -8.23 0.10
CA ASP A 37 11.50 -9.35 0.73
C ASP A 37 10.03 -9.37 0.30
N ALA A 38 9.42 -8.21 0.18
CA ALA A 38 8.05 -8.08 -0.26
C ALA A 38 7.85 -8.59 -1.70
N VAL A 39 8.79 -8.31 -2.60
CA VAL A 39 8.75 -8.85 -3.97
C VAL A 39 8.77 -10.38 -3.93
N GLU A 40 9.59 -10.96 -3.08
CA GLU A 40 9.63 -12.43 -2.94
C GLU A 40 8.32 -12.99 -2.41
N VAL A 41 7.67 -12.29 -1.48
CA VAL A 41 6.34 -12.68 -1.00
C VAL A 41 5.33 -12.70 -2.15
N LEU A 42 5.35 -11.66 -3.00
CA LEU A 42 4.42 -11.57 -4.14
C LEU A 42 4.61 -12.70 -5.14
N LYS A 43 5.83 -13.23 -5.28
CA LYS A 43 6.09 -14.38 -6.15
C LYS A 43 5.55 -15.69 -5.61
N ARG A 44 5.34 -15.79 -4.30
CA ARG A 44 5.07 -17.07 -3.61
C ARG A 44 3.67 -17.19 -3.07
N ARG A 45 2.98 -16.08 -2.82
CA ARG A 45 1.68 -16.10 -2.16
C ARG A 45 0.70 -15.16 -2.84
N PRO A 46 -0.59 -15.53 -2.85
CA PRO A 46 -1.62 -14.61 -3.33
C PRO A 46 -1.76 -13.47 -2.32
N ILE A 47 -1.64 -12.24 -2.82
CA ILE A 47 -1.82 -11.01 -2.05
C ILE A 47 -2.92 -10.20 -2.74
N ALA A 48 -3.89 -9.74 -1.98
CA ALA A 48 -4.96 -8.91 -2.53
C ALA A 48 -4.59 -7.43 -2.53
N VAL A 49 -3.90 -6.97 -1.47
CA VAL A 49 -3.59 -5.56 -1.28
C VAL A 49 -2.15 -5.40 -0.79
N VAL A 50 -1.42 -4.48 -1.40
CA VAL A 50 -0.12 -4.03 -0.90
C VAL A 50 -0.27 -2.60 -0.40
N ILE A 51 0.22 -2.33 0.81
CA ILE A 51 0.36 -0.98 1.35
C ILE A 51 1.83 -0.74 1.61
N SER A 52 2.42 0.24 0.93
CA SER A 52 3.86 0.48 0.97
C SER A 52 4.17 1.94 1.23
N ASP A 53 5.20 2.19 2.05
CA ASP A 53 5.82 3.50 2.09
C ASP A 53 6.50 3.78 0.74
N TYR A 54 6.70 5.05 0.43
CA TYR A 54 7.43 5.44 -0.78
C TYR A 54 8.93 5.53 -0.51
N ARG A 55 9.32 6.19 0.58
CA ARG A 55 10.73 6.44 0.87
C ARG A 55 11.33 5.30 1.68
N MET A 56 11.97 4.40 0.98
CA MET A 56 12.66 3.26 1.58
C MET A 56 14.06 3.18 1.02
N PRO A 57 15.05 2.75 1.83
CA PRO A 57 16.41 2.55 1.32
C PRO A 57 16.43 1.41 0.29
N VAL A 58 17.39 1.48 -0.63
CA VAL A 58 17.65 0.47 -1.66
C VAL A 58 16.57 0.45 -2.75
N MET A 59 15.29 0.31 -2.38
CA MET A 59 14.19 0.21 -3.34
C MET A 59 13.06 1.10 -2.85
N ASN A 60 12.88 2.28 -3.46
CA ASN A 60 11.76 3.15 -3.12
C ASN A 60 10.42 2.58 -3.62
N GLY A 61 9.32 3.21 -3.22
CA GLY A 61 7.99 2.73 -3.56
C GLY A 61 7.71 2.64 -5.05
N GLY A 62 8.29 3.54 -5.86
CA GLY A 62 8.12 3.50 -7.31
C GLY A 62 8.83 2.30 -7.93
N ILE A 63 10.06 2.06 -7.52
CA ILE A 63 10.83 0.89 -7.96
C ILE A 63 10.12 -0.38 -7.49
N PHE A 64 9.64 -0.37 -6.26
CA PHE A 64 8.93 -1.52 -5.70
C PHE A 64 7.65 -1.84 -6.48
N VAL A 65 6.81 -0.82 -6.77
CA VAL A 65 5.58 -1.11 -7.50
C VAL A 65 5.86 -1.66 -8.91
N ARG A 66 6.89 -1.16 -9.58
CA ARG A 66 7.28 -1.73 -10.87
C ARG A 66 7.74 -3.17 -10.74
N ALA A 67 8.58 -3.45 -9.76
CA ALA A 67 9.04 -4.83 -9.51
C ALA A 67 7.86 -5.74 -9.17
N ALA A 68 6.91 -5.24 -8.38
CA ALA A 68 5.71 -5.98 -8.03
C ALA A 68 4.89 -6.31 -9.29
N ARG A 69 4.64 -5.33 -10.14
CA ARG A 69 3.90 -5.55 -11.39
C ARG A 69 4.62 -6.53 -12.31
N ASP A 70 5.95 -6.47 -12.35
CA ASP A 70 6.76 -7.38 -13.17
C ASP A 70 6.66 -8.84 -12.73
N THR A 71 6.29 -9.11 -11.47
CA THR A 71 6.01 -10.48 -11.02
C THR A 71 4.69 -11.02 -11.54
N GLY A 72 3.87 -10.18 -12.18
CA GLY A 72 2.51 -10.52 -12.56
C GLY A 72 1.46 -10.08 -11.54
N TYR A 73 1.88 -9.42 -10.46
CA TYR A 73 0.93 -8.93 -9.45
C TYR A 73 -0.01 -7.90 -10.05
N ASP A 74 -1.31 -8.16 -10.00
CA ASP A 74 -2.35 -7.29 -10.53
C ASP A 74 -3.32 -6.78 -9.47
N GLY A 75 -3.00 -7.00 -8.20
CA GLY A 75 -3.84 -6.54 -7.08
C GLY A 75 -3.71 -5.05 -6.80
N LEU A 76 -4.40 -4.62 -5.77
CA LEU A 76 -4.41 -3.23 -5.33
C LEU A 76 -3.06 -2.85 -4.71
N PHE A 77 -2.48 -1.76 -5.19
CA PHE A 77 -1.22 -1.25 -4.66
C PHE A 77 -1.43 0.18 -4.17
N ILE A 78 -1.31 0.37 -2.86
CA ILE A 78 -1.51 1.67 -2.20
C ILE A 78 -0.16 2.14 -1.66
N ILE A 79 0.21 3.37 -1.98
CA ILE A 79 1.36 4.03 -1.36
C ILE A 79 0.84 4.88 -0.22
N TYR A 80 1.38 4.66 0.97
CA TYR A 80 1.04 5.39 2.18
C TYR A 80 2.30 6.06 2.71
N SER A 81 2.45 7.36 2.47
CA SER A 81 3.71 8.06 2.71
C SER A 81 3.48 9.50 3.18
N GLY A 82 4.49 10.07 3.83
CA GLY A 82 4.40 11.37 4.48
C GLY A 82 4.40 12.59 3.57
N ARG A 83 4.40 12.44 2.25
CA ARG A 83 4.59 13.53 1.32
C ARG A 83 3.46 13.67 0.31
N GLY A 84 2.35 14.28 0.73
CA GLY A 84 1.14 14.35 -0.06
C GLY A 84 1.20 15.21 -1.33
N LYS A 85 2.16 16.13 -1.45
CA LYS A 85 2.30 17.01 -2.63
C LYS A 85 3.63 16.83 -3.34
N ASP A 86 4.21 15.68 -3.21
CA ASP A 86 5.47 15.37 -3.83
C ASP A 86 5.26 15.10 -5.33
N PRO A 87 6.15 15.59 -6.22
CA PRO A 87 6.13 15.16 -7.64
C PRO A 87 6.20 13.65 -7.80
N LEU A 88 6.61 12.94 -6.78
CA LEU A 88 6.64 11.48 -6.76
C LEU A 88 5.27 10.83 -6.86
N ILE A 89 4.18 11.55 -6.56
CA ILE A 89 2.82 11.03 -6.69
C ILE A 89 2.53 10.63 -8.14
N ASP A 90 2.82 11.54 -9.08
CA ASP A 90 2.60 11.24 -10.49
C ASP A 90 3.48 10.12 -10.98
N GLN A 91 4.71 10.08 -10.49
CA GLN A 91 5.65 9.01 -10.85
C GLN A 91 5.15 7.66 -10.32
N ALA A 92 4.66 7.62 -9.10
CA ALA A 92 4.13 6.39 -8.50
C ALA A 92 2.96 5.84 -9.31
N ARG A 93 2.07 6.72 -9.77
CA ARG A 93 0.96 6.31 -10.65
C ARG A 93 1.48 5.71 -11.95
N ARG A 94 2.43 6.38 -12.60
CA ARG A 94 3.04 5.87 -13.84
C ARG A 94 3.74 4.55 -13.63
N ASP A 95 4.29 4.33 -12.44
CA ASP A 95 4.96 3.08 -12.08
C ASP A 95 3.98 1.95 -11.78
N GLY A 96 2.68 2.24 -11.62
CA GLY A 96 1.65 1.21 -11.48
C GLY A 96 0.90 1.20 -10.16
N ALA A 97 1.11 2.19 -9.27
CA ALA A 97 0.33 2.31 -8.05
C ALA A 97 -1.10 2.74 -8.35
N ASP A 98 -2.05 2.25 -7.57
CA ASP A 98 -3.47 2.55 -7.74
C ASP A 98 -3.90 3.77 -6.91
N ALA A 99 -3.24 4.02 -5.79
CA ALA A 99 -3.60 5.12 -4.92
C ALA A 99 -2.39 5.60 -4.13
N TYR A 100 -2.48 6.84 -3.68
CA TYR A 100 -1.50 7.46 -2.78
C TYR A 100 -2.26 8.10 -1.63
N ILE A 101 -1.95 7.67 -0.40
CA ILE A 101 -2.55 8.22 0.82
C ILE A 101 -1.47 8.99 1.56
N PRO A 102 -1.58 10.31 1.70
CA PRO A 102 -0.59 11.08 2.45
C PRO A 102 -0.76 10.89 3.95
N ARG A 103 0.36 10.85 4.66
CA ARG A 103 0.36 10.86 6.13
C ARG A 103 0.23 12.29 6.60
N SER A 104 -0.95 12.63 7.10
CA SER A 104 -1.27 14.01 7.53
C SER A 104 -1.20 14.19 9.04
N GLY A 105 -0.96 13.12 9.78
CA GLY A 105 -0.98 13.15 11.24
C GLY A 105 -2.27 12.63 11.86
N ASP A 106 -3.30 12.40 11.05
CA ASP A 106 -4.56 11.80 11.50
C ASP A 106 -4.63 10.35 11.03
N PHE A 107 -3.97 9.47 11.77
CA PHE A 107 -3.85 8.07 11.41
C PHE A 107 -5.20 7.39 11.26
N LYS A 108 -6.14 7.70 12.15
CA LYS A 108 -7.47 7.09 12.12
C LYS A 108 -8.21 7.41 10.84
N LYS A 109 -8.13 8.66 10.38
CA LYS A 109 -8.76 9.10 9.15
C LYS A 109 -8.07 8.49 7.92
N GLU A 110 -6.75 8.44 7.94
CA GLU A 110 -5.96 7.83 6.87
C GLU A 110 -6.28 6.35 6.74
N LEU A 111 -6.36 5.65 7.86
CA LEU A 111 -6.72 4.24 7.90
C LEU A 111 -8.13 4.00 7.33
N ALA A 112 -9.08 4.88 7.66
CA ALA A 112 -10.43 4.80 7.11
C ALA A 112 -10.43 4.95 5.59
N SER A 113 -9.63 5.86 5.05
CA SER A 113 -9.46 6.05 3.61
C SER A 113 -8.87 4.80 2.95
N ILE A 114 -7.85 4.23 3.57
CA ILE A 114 -7.23 3.01 3.06
C ILE A 114 -8.23 1.86 3.04
N LYS A 115 -8.96 1.65 4.13
CA LYS A 115 -9.98 0.59 4.20
C LYS A 115 -11.07 0.78 3.17
N SER A 116 -11.49 2.02 2.96
CA SER A 116 -12.50 2.33 1.93
C SER A 116 -12.02 1.91 0.55
N LEU A 117 -10.77 2.20 0.20
CA LEU A 117 -10.19 1.77 -1.07
C LEU A 117 -10.18 0.24 -1.20
N ILE A 118 -9.81 -0.46 -0.14
CA ILE A 118 -9.73 -1.91 -0.15
C ILE A 118 -11.12 -2.52 -0.38
N TYR A 119 -12.11 -2.07 0.36
CA TYR A 119 -13.46 -2.65 0.28
C TYR A 119 -14.16 -2.28 -1.02
N ASP A 120 -13.97 -1.06 -1.51
CA ASP A 120 -14.57 -0.62 -2.76
C ASP A 120 -13.93 -1.30 -3.97
N ARG A 121 -12.65 -1.63 -3.89
CA ARG A 121 -11.96 -2.36 -4.95
C ARG A 121 -12.56 -3.72 -5.19
N ALA A 122 -13.09 -4.37 -4.17
CA ALA A 122 -13.78 -5.64 -4.31
C ALA A 122 -15.04 -5.52 -5.15
N THR A 123 -15.63 -4.33 -5.21
CA THR A 123 -16.87 -4.05 -5.93
C THR A 123 -16.61 -3.24 -7.21
N PHE A 124 -15.72 -2.29 -7.14
CA PHE A 124 -15.43 -1.36 -8.24
C PHE A 124 -13.92 -1.27 -8.45
N PRO A 125 -13.41 -1.67 -9.60
CA PRO A 125 -11.98 -1.55 -9.90
C PRO A 125 -11.56 -0.11 -10.23
N VAL A 126 -12.39 0.87 -9.93
CA VAL A 126 -12.22 2.26 -10.34
C VAL A 126 -11.94 3.13 -9.13
N ALA A 127 -11.24 4.25 -9.36
CA ALA A 127 -10.97 5.25 -8.35
C ALA A 127 -12.26 5.77 -7.71
N LEU A 128 -12.20 6.06 -6.42
CA LEU A 128 -13.33 6.64 -5.70
C LEU A 128 -13.51 8.10 -6.12
N PRO A 129 -14.74 8.52 -6.50
CA PRO A 129 -15.00 9.90 -6.87
C PRO A 129 -14.71 10.86 -5.71
N GLY A 130 -14.01 11.94 -6.01
CA GLY A 130 -13.70 12.96 -5.01
C GLY A 130 -12.54 12.65 -4.09
N GLU A 131 -11.92 11.50 -4.22
CA GLU A 131 -10.77 11.14 -3.41
C GLU A 131 -9.50 11.74 -4.00
N ASN A 132 -8.79 12.53 -3.18
CA ASN A 132 -7.53 13.15 -3.60
C ASN A 132 -6.36 12.16 -3.60
N THR A 133 -6.58 10.98 -3.08
CA THR A 133 -5.55 9.98 -2.87
C THR A 133 -5.52 8.92 -3.95
N THR A 134 -6.51 8.91 -4.83
CA THR A 134 -6.62 7.94 -5.92
C THR A 134 -6.14 8.56 -7.22
N PHE A 135 -5.34 7.86 -7.92
CA PHE A 135 -4.75 8.30 -9.19
C PHE A 135 -5.73 8.27 -10.35
#